data_494f714a1aec04e9b11c1251ca903952
#
_entry.id   494f714a1aec04e9b11c1251ca903952
#
_cell.length_a   1.000
_cell.length_b   1.000
_cell.length_c   1.000
_cell.angle_alpha   90.00
_cell.angle_beta   90.00
_cell.angle_gamma   90.00
#
_symmetry.space_group_name_H-M   'P 1'
#
loop_
_entity.id
_entity.type
_entity.pdbx_description
1 polymer ?
#
loop_
_entity_poly.entity_id
_entity_poly.type
_entity_poly.pdbx_seq_one_letter_code
_entity_poly.pdbx_strand_id
1 'polypeptide(L)'
;EDTEKLATRVAKKHGLFPSVMMAQSILESNWGRSELSQEYNNYFGIKAVKKDQSVVFETEEYVEGQSGRYMENFKKYSSKKESFEHYAKLLTTAKRYEKVKTAKDYKEAAKYIKEGGYATDPSYSEKIISVIEKYGLDKYDEVTN
;
A
#
# COMPACT_ATOMS: atom_id res chain seq x y z
N GLU A 1 -10.90 -8.22 12.04
CA GLU A 1 -9.65 -8.99 12.01
C GLU A 1 -8.47 -8.03 12.12
N ASP A 2 -7.46 -8.39 12.91
CA ASP A 2 -6.34 -7.46 13.04
C ASP A 2 -5.50 -7.39 11.76
N THR A 3 -4.82 -6.26 11.60
CA THR A 3 -4.11 -5.94 10.37
C THR A 3 -3.01 -6.95 10.05
N GLU A 4 -2.27 -7.41 11.07
CA GLU A 4 -1.16 -8.33 10.84
C GLU A 4 -1.63 -9.67 10.27
N LYS A 5 -2.70 -10.21 10.82
CA LYS A 5 -3.26 -11.47 10.33
C LYS A 5 -3.84 -11.31 8.93
N LEU A 6 -4.58 -10.24 8.73
CA LEU A 6 -5.19 -9.98 7.41
C LEU A 6 -4.11 -9.80 6.35
N ALA A 7 -3.11 -8.95 6.62
CA ALA A 7 -2.05 -8.69 5.67
C ALA A 7 -1.25 -9.95 5.36
N THR A 8 -0.92 -10.73 6.38
CA THR A 8 -0.16 -11.97 6.18
C THR A 8 -0.94 -12.93 5.30
N ARG A 9 -2.22 -13.12 5.58
CA ARG A 9 -3.05 -14.04 4.79
C ARG A 9 -3.20 -13.58 3.34
N VAL A 10 -3.53 -12.31 3.15
CA VAL A 10 -3.77 -11.78 1.80
C VAL A 10 -2.47 -11.74 1.00
N ALA A 11 -1.37 -11.28 1.60
CA ALA A 11 -0.09 -11.21 0.90
C ALA A 11 0.38 -12.59 0.46
N LYS A 12 0.34 -13.57 1.35
CA LYS A 12 0.78 -14.93 1.02
C LYS A 12 -0.07 -15.55 -0.08
N LYS A 13 -1.37 -15.31 -0.05
CA LYS A 13 -2.28 -15.81 -1.08
C LYS A 13 -1.90 -15.28 -2.47
N HIS A 14 -1.41 -14.05 -2.54
CA HIS A 14 -1.08 -13.39 -3.80
C HIS A 14 0.41 -13.41 -4.15
N GLY A 15 1.25 -14.03 -3.32
CA GLY A 15 2.69 -14.09 -3.58
C GLY A 15 3.42 -12.79 -3.32
N LEU A 16 2.92 -12.01 -2.38
CA LEU A 16 3.51 -10.72 -2.00
C LEU A 16 4.15 -10.83 -0.60
N PHE A 17 4.98 -9.84 -0.26
CA PHE A 17 5.59 -9.78 1.06
C PHE A 17 4.63 -9.16 2.08
N PRO A 18 4.25 -9.91 3.14
CA PRO A 18 3.42 -9.33 4.19
C PRO A 18 3.98 -8.05 4.79
N SER A 19 5.31 -7.98 4.98
CA SER A 19 5.96 -6.80 5.54
C SER A 19 5.67 -5.55 4.73
N VAL A 20 5.75 -5.67 3.41
CA VAL A 20 5.54 -4.53 2.50
C VAL A 20 4.08 -4.10 2.55
N MET A 21 3.16 -5.06 2.52
CA MET A 21 1.74 -4.76 2.62
C MET A 21 1.43 -4.02 3.92
N MET A 22 1.97 -4.52 5.05
CA MET A 22 1.77 -3.87 6.34
C MET A 22 2.33 -2.46 6.36
N ALA A 23 3.57 -2.29 5.87
CA ALA A 23 4.24 -1.00 5.87
C ALA A 23 3.47 0.03 5.05
N GLN A 24 2.99 -0.36 3.88
CA GLN A 24 2.21 0.56 3.06
C GLN A 24 0.88 0.92 3.72
N SER A 25 0.21 -0.06 4.35
CA SER A 25 -1.01 0.21 5.09
C SER A 25 -0.75 1.20 6.23
N ILE A 26 0.34 1.01 6.97
CA ILE A 26 0.71 1.92 8.05
C ILE A 26 0.95 3.33 7.53
N LEU A 27 1.74 3.46 6.45
CA LEU A 27 2.08 4.76 5.88
C LEU A 27 0.86 5.48 5.31
N GLU A 28 0.03 4.75 4.56
CA GLU A 28 -1.06 5.38 3.83
C GLU A 28 -2.28 5.66 4.70
N SER A 29 -2.46 4.90 5.78
CA SER A 29 -3.63 5.06 6.65
C SER A 29 -3.30 5.68 8.00
N ASN A 30 -2.04 6.06 8.23
CA ASN A 30 -1.58 6.53 9.53
C ASN A 30 -1.99 5.55 10.63
N TRP A 31 -1.55 4.30 10.49
CA TRP A 31 -1.86 3.22 11.44
C TRP A 31 -3.38 2.93 11.54
N GLY A 32 -4.10 3.14 10.44
CA GLY A 32 -5.55 2.93 10.42
C GLY A 32 -6.33 4.04 11.09
N ARG A 33 -5.70 5.17 11.39
CA ARG A 33 -6.35 6.28 12.08
C ARG A 33 -6.96 7.31 11.15
N SER A 34 -6.57 7.32 9.87
CA SER A 34 -7.06 8.32 8.93
C SER A 34 -8.56 8.18 8.71
N GLU A 35 -9.20 9.28 8.39
CA GLU A 35 -10.63 9.26 8.05
C GLU A 35 -10.87 8.37 6.84
N LEU A 36 -9.96 8.42 5.85
CA LEU A 36 -10.08 7.60 4.65
C LEU A 36 -10.14 6.11 4.98
N SER A 37 -9.34 5.65 5.96
CA SER A 37 -9.37 4.26 6.37
C SER A 37 -10.56 3.93 7.27
N GLN A 38 -10.87 4.78 8.25
CA GLN A 38 -11.92 4.49 9.22
C GLN A 38 -13.32 4.60 8.62
N GLU A 39 -13.57 5.64 7.82
CA GLU A 39 -14.90 5.88 7.27
C GLU A 39 -15.13 5.19 5.93
N TYR A 40 -14.07 5.00 5.14
CA TYR A 40 -14.20 4.53 3.77
C TYR A 40 -13.41 3.26 3.48
N ASN A 41 -12.78 2.68 4.50
CA ASN A 41 -12.06 1.40 4.42
C ASN A 41 -10.90 1.39 3.42
N ASN A 42 -10.38 2.54 3.04
CA ASN A 42 -9.24 2.63 2.13
C ASN A 42 -7.96 2.75 2.96
N TYR A 43 -7.21 1.66 3.06
CA TYR A 43 -6.02 1.57 3.89
C TYR A 43 -4.72 1.80 3.12
N PHE A 44 -4.80 1.93 1.80
CA PHE A 44 -3.60 2.00 0.96
C PHE A 44 -3.53 3.26 0.11
N GLY A 45 -4.45 4.20 0.34
CA GLY A 45 -4.44 5.46 -0.41
C GLY A 45 -4.70 5.30 -1.89
N ILE A 46 -5.46 4.28 -2.27
CA ILE A 46 -5.70 3.99 -3.69
C ILE A 46 -6.70 4.99 -4.24
N LYS A 47 -6.30 5.65 -5.33
CA LYS A 47 -7.15 6.64 -5.99
C LYS A 47 -8.23 5.95 -6.79
N ALA A 48 -9.38 6.61 -6.90
CA ALA A 48 -10.52 6.06 -7.63
C ALA A 48 -10.29 6.19 -9.12
N VAL A 49 -10.72 5.16 -9.87
CA VAL A 49 -10.86 5.26 -11.30
C VAL A 49 -12.31 5.61 -11.62
N LYS A 50 -12.59 5.95 -12.87
CA LYS A 50 -13.86 6.55 -13.29
C LYS A 50 -15.12 5.80 -12.84
N LYS A 51 -15.03 4.47 -12.74
CA LYS A 51 -16.19 3.62 -12.36
C LYS A 51 -16.39 3.51 -10.86
N ASP A 52 -15.41 3.91 -10.07
CA ASP A 52 -15.40 3.63 -8.64
C ASP A 52 -16.29 4.59 -7.88
N GLN A 53 -16.84 4.09 -6.78
CA GLN A 53 -17.36 4.98 -5.75
C GLN A 53 -16.16 5.66 -5.12
N SER A 54 -16.27 6.97 -4.90
CA SER A 54 -15.12 7.76 -4.50
C SER A 54 -15.48 8.81 -3.46
N VAL A 55 -14.44 9.30 -2.80
CA VAL A 55 -14.50 10.40 -1.85
C VAL A 55 -13.32 11.32 -2.12
N VAL A 56 -13.54 12.64 -1.95
CA VAL A 56 -12.50 13.63 -2.22
C VAL A 56 -11.80 14.00 -0.92
N PHE A 57 -10.46 13.94 -0.93
CA PHE A 57 -9.64 14.40 0.18
C PHE A 57 -8.49 15.24 -0.34
N GLU A 58 -8.05 16.20 0.47
CA GLU A 58 -6.82 16.92 0.19
C GLU A 58 -5.63 16.04 0.54
N THR A 59 -4.64 15.99 -0.35
CA THR A 59 -3.46 15.17 -0.14
C THR A 59 -2.21 15.96 -0.53
N GLU A 60 -1.08 15.63 0.10
CA GLU A 60 0.21 16.17 -0.29
C GLU A 60 0.80 15.30 -1.40
N GLU A 61 1.23 15.95 -2.47
CA GLU A 61 1.84 15.28 -3.61
C GLU A 61 3.09 16.02 -4.02
N TYR A 62 3.99 15.32 -4.70
CA TYR A 62 5.22 15.91 -5.24
C TYR A 62 5.08 16.02 -6.75
N VAL A 63 5.21 17.24 -7.27
CA VAL A 63 5.19 17.51 -8.70
C VAL A 63 6.51 18.18 -9.04
N GLU A 64 7.29 17.54 -9.92
CA GLU A 64 8.61 18.02 -10.30
C GLU A 64 9.52 18.25 -9.09
N GLY A 65 9.40 17.34 -8.10
CA GLY A 65 10.24 17.38 -6.90
C GLY A 65 9.78 18.34 -5.83
N GLN A 66 8.72 19.10 -6.07
CA GLN A 66 8.18 20.05 -5.09
C GLN A 66 6.88 19.54 -4.51
N SER A 67 6.74 19.64 -3.18
CA SER A 67 5.51 19.24 -2.52
C SER A 67 4.43 20.32 -2.70
N GLY A 68 3.19 19.86 -2.75
CA GLY A 68 2.03 20.72 -2.82
C GLY A 68 0.79 19.98 -2.34
N ARG A 69 -0.31 20.74 -2.15
CA ARG A 69 -1.57 20.16 -1.68
C ARG A 69 -2.55 20.12 -2.85
N TYR A 70 -3.15 18.96 -3.04
CA TYR A 70 -4.05 18.72 -4.17
C TYR A 70 -5.30 17.99 -3.68
N MET A 71 -6.43 18.22 -4.37
CA MET A 71 -7.67 17.49 -4.12
C MET A 71 -7.65 16.23 -5.01
N GLU A 72 -7.89 15.07 -4.38
CA GLU A 72 -7.87 13.79 -5.09
C GLU A 72 -9.10 12.98 -4.76
N ASN A 73 -9.52 12.18 -5.72
CA ASN A 73 -10.61 11.22 -5.53
C ASN A 73 -10.02 9.88 -5.12
N PHE A 74 -10.39 9.43 -3.93
CA PHE A 74 -9.95 8.12 -3.41
C PHE A 74 -11.08 7.11 -3.50
N LYS A 75 -10.72 5.85 -3.74
CA LYS A 75 -11.70 4.79 -3.82
C LYS A 75 -12.28 4.49 -2.44
N LYS A 76 -13.59 4.19 -2.40
CA LYS A 76 -14.29 3.73 -1.20
C LYS A 76 -14.47 2.22 -1.28
N TYR A 77 -14.31 1.56 -0.15
CA TYR A 77 -14.50 0.10 -0.07
C TYR A 77 -15.57 -0.23 0.94
N SER A 78 -16.18 -1.40 0.78
CA SER A 78 -17.24 -1.84 1.69
C SER A 78 -16.66 -2.47 2.96
N SER A 79 -15.39 -2.89 2.95
CA SER A 79 -14.75 -3.49 4.12
C SER A 79 -13.25 -3.30 4.07
N LYS A 80 -12.60 -3.46 5.22
CA LYS A 80 -11.15 -3.47 5.31
C LYS A 80 -10.54 -4.58 4.45
N LYS A 81 -11.14 -5.78 4.52
CA LYS A 81 -10.65 -6.91 3.72
C LYS A 81 -10.68 -6.60 2.24
N GLU A 82 -11.73 -5.95 1.75
CA GLU A 82 -11.84 -5.60 0.34
C GLU A 82 -10.69 -4.68 -0.09
N SER A 83 -10.32 -3.73 0.77
CA SER A 83 -9.19 -2.84 0.50
C SER A 83 -7.88 -3.62 0.37
N PHE A 84 -7.63 -4.55 1.28
CA PHE A 84 -6.41 -5.36 1.24
C PHE A 84 -6.36 -6.28 0.02
N GLU A 85 -7.48 -6.90 -0.33
CA GLU A 85 -7.56 -7.76 -1.52
C GLU A 85 -7.37 -6.95 -2.80
N HIS A 86 -7.94 -5.74 -2.86
CA HIS A 86 -7.78 -4.89 -4.04
C HIS A 86 -6.34 -4.41 -4.21
N TYR A 87 -5.68 -4.04 -3.11
CA TYR A 87 -4.26 -3.70 -3.14
C TYR A 87 -3.43 -4.85 -3.71
N ALA A 88 -3.66 -6.06 -3.22
CA ALA A 88 -2.92 -7.23 -3.69
C ALA A 88 -3.18 -7.49 -5.18
N LYS A 89 -4.43 -7.36 -5.60
CA LYS A 89 -4.77 -7.53 -7.01
C LYS A 89 -4.09 -6.47 -7.87
N LEU A 90 -4.07 -5.22 -7.41
CA LEU A 90 -3.41 -4.14 -8.13
C LEU A 90 -1.93 -4.46 -8.37
N LEU A 91 -1.22 -4.86 -7.31
CA LEU A 91 0.21 -5.13 -7.43
C LEU A 91 0.52 -6.38 -8.25
N THR A 92 -0.42 -7.28 -8.41
CA THR A 92 -0.17 -8.53 -9.14
C THR A 92 -0.74 -8.52 -10.56
N THR A 93 -1.54 -7.51 -10.92
CA THR A 93 -2.15 -7.48 -12.25
C THR A 93 -1.78 -6.24 -13.07
N ALA A 94 -1.47 -5.11 -12.42
CA ALA A 94 -1.10 -3.91 -13.17
C ALA A 94 0.30 -4.06 -13.74
N LYS A 95 0.45 -3.73 -15.02
CA LYS A 95 1.72 -3.90 -15.71
C LYS A 95 2.85 -3.13 -15.05
N ARG A 96 2.57 -1.93 -14.55
CA ARG A 96 3.60 -1.09 -13.91
C ARG A 96 4.18 -1.72 -12.64
N TYR A 97 3.52 -2.73 -12.08
CA TYR A 97 3.98 -3.44 -10.88
C TYR A 97 4.42 -4.87 -11.18
N GLU A 98 4.62 -5.23 -12.45
CA GLU A 98 4.88 -6.63 -12.81
C GLU A 98 6.13 -7.21 -12.17
N LYS A 99 7.09 -6.37 -11.81
CA LYS A 99 8.34 -6.84 -11.18
C LYS A 99 8.18 -7.15 -9.70
N VAL A 100 7.13 -6.65 -9.05
CA VAL A 100 6.99 -6.77 -7.59
C VAL A 100 7.01 -8.23 -7.15
N LYS A 101 6.31 -9.12 -7.86
CA LYS A 101 6.29 -10.55 -7.52
C LYS A 101 7.63 -11.24 -7.73
N THR A 102 8.52 -10.66 -8.51
CA THR A 102 9.84 -11.24 -8.77
C THR A 102 10.88 -10.78 -7.76
N ALA A 103 10.52 -9.87 -6.87
CA ALA A 103 11.44 -9.33 -5.88
C ALA A 103 11.94 -10.45 -4.96
N LYS A 104 13.23 -10.43 -4.66
CA LYS A 104 13.83 -11.47 -3.81
C LYS A 104 13.69 -11.17 -2.33
N ASP A 105 13.43 -9.93 -1.98
CA ASP A 105 13.24 -9.52 -0.58
C ASP A 105 12.37 -8.25 -0.54
N TYR A 106 12.02 -7.83 0.68
CA TYR A 106 11.16 -6.66 0.84
C TYR A 106 11.79 -5.37 0.33
N LYS A 107 13.11 -5.26 0.37
CA LYS A 107 13.79 -4.06 -0.11
C LYS A 107 13.61 -3.91 -1.61
N GLU A 108 13.78 -5.00 -2.33
CA GLU A 108 13.60 -5.00 -3.77
C GLU A 108 12.14 -4.76 -4.13
N ALA A 109 11.21 -5.37 -3.38
CA ALA A 109 9.79 -5.14 -3.60
C ALA A 109 9.43 -3.66 -3.42
N ALA A 110 9.94 -3.03 -2.35
CA ALA A 110 9.68 -1.61 -2.10
C ALA A 110 10.22 -0.75 -3.25
N LYS A 111 11.39 -1.08 -3.76
CA LYS A 111 11.98 -0.38 -4.90
C LYS A 111 11.08 -0.46 -6.13
N TYR A 112 10.59 -1.67 -6.44
CA TYR A 112 9.74 -1.86 -7.62
C TYR A 112 8.39 -1.16 -7.47
N ILE A 113 7.85 -1.10 -6.28
CA ILE A 113 6.60 -0.37 -6.01
C ILE A 113 6.79 1.12 -6.27
N LYS A 114 7.90 1.68 -5.80
CA LYS A 114 8.21 3.09 -6.06
C LYS A 114 8.42 3.33 -7.55
N GLU A 115 9.17 2.46 -8.21
CA GLU A 115 9.42 2.59 -9.65
C GLU A 115 8.13 2.50 -10.47
N GLY A 116 7.16 1.73 -9.98
CA GLY A 116 5.86 1.63 -10.62
C GLY A 116 4.96 2.85 -10.42
N GLY A 117 5.41 3.81 -9.61
CA GLY A 117 4.68 5.05 -9.43
C GLY A 117 3.58 5.01 -8.40
N TYR A 118 3.73 4.20 -7.36
CA TYR A 118 2.70 4.09 -6.32
C TYR A 118 2.47 5.43 -5.61
N ALA A 119 3.54 6.17 -5.37
CA ALA A 119 3.47 7.47 -4.73
C ALA A 119 4.42 8.43 -5.41
N THR A 120 4.13 9.72 -5.31
CA THR A 120 4.96 10.75 -5.92
C THR A 120 6.18 11.14 -5.09
N ASP A 121 6.20 10.73 -3.81
CA ASP A 121 7.29 11.02 -2.89
C ASP A 121 8.58 10.33 -3.37
N PRO A 122 9.66 11.09 -3.65
CA PRO A 122 10.90 10.48 -4.13
C PRO A 122 11.56 9.54 -3.10
N SER A 123 11.20 9.65 -1.83
CA SER A 123 11.73 8.81 -0.76
C SER A 123 10.81 7.67 -0.37
N TYR A 124 9.84 7.33 -1.22
CA TYR A 124 8.79 6.38 -0.82
C TYR A 124 9.33 4.99 -0.48
N SER A 125 10.26 4.46 -1.28
CA SER A 125 10.81 3.14 -0.99
C SER A 125 11.57 3.11 0.34
N GLU A 126 12.32 4.18 0.63
CA GLU A 126 13.04 4.27 1.90
C GLU A 126 12.08 4.34 3.08
N LYS A 127 10.94 5.00 2.91
CA LYS A 127 9.91 5.06 3.96
C LYS A 127 9.31 3.69 4.24
N ILE A 128 9.02 2.92 3.19
CA ILE A 128 8.54 1.55 3.34
C ILE A 128 9.56 0.72 4.12
N ILE A 129 10.82 0.74 3.68
CA ILE A 129 11.89 -0.04 4.29
C ILE A 129 12.09 0.36 5.75
N SER A 130 12.07 1.66 6.02
CA SER A 130 12.25 2.19 7.37
C SER A 130 11.17 1.67 8.33
N VAL A 131 9.92 1.65 7.89
CA VAL A 131 8.82 1.13 8.71
C VAL A 131 9.01 -0.36 8.99
N ILE A 132 9.36 -1.12 7.94
CA ILE A 132 9.59 -2.57 8.10
C ILE A 132 10.68 -2.83 9.13
N GLU A 133 11.80 -2.11 9.01
CA GLU A 133 12.95 -2.35 9.89
C GLU A 133 12.70 -1.83 11.30
N LYS A 134 12.04 -0.70 11.45
CA LYS A 134 11.75 -0.14 12.76
C LYS A 134 10.85 -1.05 13.61
N TYR A 135 9.88 -1.68 12.98
CA TYR A 135 8.91 -2.51 13.69
C TYR A 135 9.12 -4.00 13.52
N GLY A 136 10.21 -4.41 12.86
CA GLY A 136 10.52 -5.82 12.68
C GLY A 136 9.51 -6.58 11.87
N LEU A 137 8.89 -5.95 10.89
CA LEU A 137 7.80 -6.56 10.14
C LEU A 137 8.25 -7.67 9.20
N ASP A 138 9.54 -7.73 8.89
CA ASP A 138 10.08 -8.75 8.00
C ASP A 138 9.92 -10.17 8.55
N LYS A 139 9.70 -10.30 9.86
CA LYS A 139 9.42 -11.62 10.45
C LYS A 139 8.17 -12.27 9.86
N TYR A 140 7.24 -11.48 9.36
CA TYR A 140 6.02 -12.00 8.74
C TYR A 140 6.24 -12.54 7.34
N ASP A 141 7.39 -12.23 6.74
CA ASP A 141 7.73 -12.70 5.38
C ASP A 141 8.26 -14.13 5.38
N GLU A 142 8.61 -14.66 6.52
CA GLU A 142 9.14 -16.01 6.61
C GLU A 142 8.07 -17.02 6.24
N VAL A 143 8.49 -18.01 5.44
CA VAL A 143 7.59 -19.07 5.02
C VAL A 143 7.47 -20.08 6.15
N THR A 144 6.27 -20.18 6.70
CA THR A 144 5.96 -21.22 7.68
C THR A 144 5.06 -22.22 6.99
N ASN A 145 5.54 -23.43 6.90
CA ASN A 145 4.76 -24.51 6.35
C ASN A 145 4.03 -25.25 7.44
#